data_f23cc84647042cd5fa6b59410f2cdf62
#
_entry.id   f23cc84647042cd5fa6b59410f2cdf62
#
_cell.length_a   1.000
_cell.length_b   1.000
_cell.length_c   1.000
_cell.angle_alpha   90.00
_cell.angle_beta   90.00
_cell.angle_gamma   90.00
#
_symmetry.space_group_name_H-M   'P 1'
#
loop_
_entity.id
_entity.type
_entity.pdbx_description
1 polymer ?
#
loop_
_entity_poly.entity_id
_entity_poly.type
_entity_poly.pdbx_seq_one_letter_code
_entity_poly.pdbx_strand_id
1 'polypeptide(L)'
;MSLVDRFAALAPFRVRSFRFQWPADLLTSWAFEMEMLVLGWYVLVTSESVILLTAFGALGFLGTLVSPVFGMLGDRLGRRTMLCFMRAYYAVLAAVTMTLGLNDALTPNFVLGIAFFSGLVRSSDLVMRNSLLGDTMPPEHLVRGIGLARTTQDTARIAGAIAGAGLFAAIGIGNTYAVVTVFYVAAFMFSLGIVRSHRPDGVGSRWRDLKGGFLYIWNTPKLLALMWLAFLINFAAFPFTISLLPFSAKEIFHVAEGGLGTLVTSYAGGALVGSVLMATTGGSPSPARFMFACAMIWFVLLAVFGTVTDIRIGLGLLVVIGVVQSFTMLSMSSLIIGTAASELRGRVLGVRMLAVYGLALGLPLAGALIDRIGYVSTVWIFIVIDVVATVAIAFKWRRAFWP
;
A
#
# COMPACT_ATOMS: atom_id res chain seq x y z
N MET A 1 8.90 -24.08 17.88
CA MET A 1 7.79 -23.27 18.41
C MET A 1 6.92 -24.20 19.23
N SER A 2 6.85 -24.02 20.58
CA SER A 2 6.08 -24.88 21.48
C SER A 2 4.58 -24.70 21.25
N LEU A 3 3.73 -25.68 21.67
CA LEU A 3 2.27 -25.55 21.61
C LEU A 3 1.79 -24.28 22.34
N VAL A 4 2.44 -23.90 23.41
CA VAL A 4 2.16 -22.68 24.20
C VAL A 4 2.39 -21.42 23.33
N ASP A 5 3.41 -21.40 22.46
CA ASP A 5 3.69 -20.27 21.56
C ASP A 5 2.66 -20.16 20.44
N ARG A 6 2.10 -21.27 19.95
CA ARG A 6 1.01 -21.27 18.97
C ARG A 6 -0.28 -20.65 19.54
N PHE A 7 -0.62 -20.98 20.79
CA PHE A 7 -1.78 -20.36 21.46
C PHE A 7 -1.54 -18.88 21.79
N ALA A 8 -0.30 -18.49 22.06
CA ALA A 8 0.05 -17.10 22.31
C ALA A 8 -0.11 -16.20 21.09
N ALA A 9 0.11 -16.70 19.86
CA ALA A 9 -0.10 -15.96 18.63
C ALA A 9 -1.59 -15.63 18.40
N LEU A 10 -2.51 -16.47 18.89
CA LEU A 10 -3.96 -16.28 18.76
C LEU A 10 -4.57 -15.48 19.93
N ALA A 11 -3.77 -15.04 20.90
CA ALA A 11 -4.26 -14.29 22.05
C ALA A 11 -5.10 -13.04 21.70
N PRO A 12 -4.82 -12.27 20.62
CA PRO A 12 -5.67 -11.15 20.20
C PRO A 12 -7.12 -11.52 19.94
N PHE A 13 -7.41 -12.76 19.50
CA PHE A 13 -8.78 -13.23 19.27
C PHE A 13 -9.60 -13.44 20.55
N ARG A 14 -9.00 -13.35 21.75
CA ARG A 14 -9.73 -13.31 23.02
C ARG A 14 -10.49 -11.99 23.19
N VAL A 15 -10.04 -10.92 22.51
CA VAL A 15 -10.70 -9.61 22.53
C VAL A 15 -11.89 -9.62 21.55
N ARG A 16 -13.11 -9.36 22.08
CA ARG A 16 -14.34 -9.37 21.27
C ARG A 16 -14.25 -8.45 20.05
N SER A 17 -13.78 -7.22 20.22
CA SER A 17 -13.63 -6.27 19.10
C SER A 17 -12.74 -6.81 18.00
N PHE A 18 -11.64 -7.49 18.34
CA PHE A 18 -10.70 -8.04 17.37
C PHE A 18 -11.29 -9.22 16.58
N ARG A 19 -12.15 -10.05 17.20
CA ARG A 19 -12.84 -11.14 16.48
C ARG A 19 -13.72 -10.64 15.34
N PHE A 20 -14.25 -9.43 15.46
CA PHE A 20 -15.07 -8.80 14.42
C PHE A 20 -14.24 -7.92 13.48
N GLN A 21 -13.25 -7.20 14.02
CA GLN A 21 -12.41 -6.30 13.23
C GLN A 21 -11.51 -7.07 12.26
N TRP A 22 -10.86 -8.14 12.70
CA TRP A 22 -9.90 -8.87 11.89
C TRP A 22 -10.51 -9.48 10.61
N PRO A 23 -11.63 -10.23 10.64
CA PRO A 23 -12.25 -10.74 9.41
C PRO A 23 -12.79 -9.62 8.52
N ALA A 24 -13.29 -8.54 9.10
CA ALA A 24 -13.71 -7.38 8.36
C ALA A 24 -12.53 -6.71 7.62
N ASP A 25 -11.37 -6.58 8.27
CA ASP A 25 -10.16 -6.04 7.67
C ASP A 25 -9.58 -6.98 6.59
N LEU A 26 -9.66 -8.29 6.80
CA LEU A 26 -9.26 -9.31 5.84
C LEU A 26 -10.08 -9.20 4.54
N LEU A 27 -11.42 -9.24 4.66
CA LEU A 27 -12.32 -9.16 3.52
C LEU A 27 -12.17 -7.83 2.75
N THR A 28 -12.06 -6.72 3.48
CA THR A 28 -11.82 -5.41 2.84
C THR A 28 -10.49 -5.38 2.11
N SER A 29 -9.43 -5.96 2.66
CA SER A 29 -8.12 -5.98 2.02
C SER A 29 -8.10 -6.88 0.78
N TRP A 30 -8.77 -8.03 0.83
CA TRP A 30 -8.92 -8.91 -0.34
C TRP A 30 -9.71 -8.23 -1.46
N ALA A 31 -10.90 -7.68 -1.13
CA ALA A 31 -11.72 -6.95 -2.08
C ALA A 31 -10.93 -5.84 -2.77
N PHE A 32 -10.17 -5.10 -1.99
CA PHE A 32 -9.37 -3.99 -2.47
C PHE A 32 -8.24 -4.42 -3.43
N GLU A 33 -7.47 -5.48 -3.12
CA GLU A 33 -6.40 -5.96 -4.00
C GLU A 33 -6.97 -6.55 -5.30
N MET A 34 -8.14 -7.23 -5.23
CA MET A 34 -8.88 -7.68 -6.42
C MET A 34 -9.31 -6.49 -7.27
N GLU A 35 -9.92 -5.47 -6.67
CA GLU A 35 -10.39 -4.25 -7.34
C GLU A 35 -9.25 -3.54 -8.08
N MET A 36 -8.11 -3.33 -7.41
CA MET A 36 -6.96 -2.65 -8.00
C MET A 36 -6.41 -3.39 -9.22
N LEU A 37 -6.34 -4.72 -9.16
CA LEU A 37 -5.86 -5.53 -10.28
C LEU A 37 -6.87 -5.54 -11.43
N VAL A 38 -8.13 -5.83 -11.15
CA VAL A 38 -9.19 -6.00 -12.17
C VAL A 38 -9.47 -4.68 -12.89
N LEU A 39 -9.65 -3.59 -12.15
CA LEU A 39 -9.92 -2.28 -12.78
C LEU A 39 -8.70 -1.73 -13.51
N GLY A 40 -7.50 -1.90 -12.96
CA GLY A 40 -6.28 -1.46 -13.63
C GLY A 40 -6.10 -2.18 -14.98
N TRP A 41 -6.31 -3.48 -15.02
CA TRP A 41 -6.30 -4.25 -16.24
C TRP A 41 -7.42 -3.85 -17.22
N TYR A 42 -8.65 -3.72 -16.70
CA TYR A 42 -9.80 -3.31 -17.50
C TYR A 42 -9.59 -1.94 -18.18
N VAL A 43 -9.14 -0.95 -17.42
CA VAL A 43 -8.84 0.40 -17.98
C VAL A 43 -7.83 0.29 -19.09
N LEU A 44 -6.72 -0.44 -18.88
CA LEU A 44 -5.66 -0.56 -19.88
C LEU A 44 -6.13 -1.27 -21.15
N VAL A 45 -6.87 -2.38 -21.00
CA VAL A 45 -7.30 -3.19 -22.15
C VAL A 45 -8.37 -2.48 -22.96
N THR A 46 -9.32 -1.81 -22.27
CA THR A 46 -10.47 -1.16 -22.93
C THR A 46 -10.12 0.20 -23.55
N SER A 47 -9.20 0.95 -22.92
CA SER A 47 -8.83 2.28 -23.41
C SER A 47 -7.55 2.30 -24.25
N GLU A 48 -6.76 1.24 -24.20
CA GLU A 48 -5.41 1.13 -24.79
C GLU A 48 -4.48 2.31 -24.40
N SER A 49 -4.77 2.98 -23.28
CA SER A 49 -4.11 4.18 -22.81
C SER A 49 -3.36 3.95 -21.49
N VAL A 50 -2.03 4.06 -21.55
CA VAL A 50 -1.19 4.07 -20.35
C VAL A 50 -1.45 5.31 -19.47
N ILE A 51 -1.86 6.42 -20.07
CA ILE A 51 -2.21 7.65 -19.35
C ILE A 51 -3.43 7.41 -18.45
N LEU A 52 -4.48 6.74 -18.95
CA LEU A 52 -5.66 6.42 -18.16
C LEU A 52 -5.34 5.38 -17.08
N LEU A 53 -4.48 4.40 -17.34
CA LEU A 53 -4.01 3.45 -16.33
C LEU A 53 -3.28 4.17 -15.19
N THR A 54 -2.35 5.06 -15.52
CA THR A 54 -1.58 5.79 -14.50
C THR A 54 -2.43 6.82 -13.76
N ALA A 55 -3.40 7.44 -14.43
CA ALA A 55 -4.42 8.27 -13.78
C ALA A 55 -5.26 7.46 -12.79
N PHE A 56 -5.74 6.26 -13.18
CA PHE A 56 -6.44 5.34 -12.27
C PHE A 56 -5.61 5.05 -11.02
N GLY A 57 -4.33 4.69 -11.17
CA GLY A 57 -3.43 4.45 -10.06
C GLY A 57 -3.25 5.67 -9.16
N ALA A 58 -3.06 6.88 -9.74
CA ALA A 58 -2.87 8.12 -9.00
C ALA A 58 -4.11 8.53 -8.20
N LEU A 59 -5.30 8.36 -8.78
CA LEU A 59 -6.58 8.67 -8.13
C LEU A 59 -6.79 7.87 -6.85
N GLY A 60 -6.30 6.62 -6.78
CA GLY A 60 -6.35 5.78 -5.58
C GLY A 60 -5.61 6.35 -4.36
N PHE A 61 -4.73 7.35 -4.55
CA PHE A 61 -3.93 7.95 -3.47
C PHE A 61 -4.37 9.37 -3.09
N LEU A 62 -5.36 9.95 -3.76
CA LEU A 62 -5.84 11.32 -3.50
C LEU A 62 -6.39 11.50 -2.08
N GLY A 63 -6.96 10.47 -1.50
CA GLY A 63 -7.54 10.52 -0.16
C GLY A 63 -6.56 10.82 0.97
N THR A 64 -5.26 10.73 0.69
CA THR A 64 -4.25 11.12 1.67
C THR A 64 -4.36 12.60 2.03
N LEU A 65 -4.77 13.48 1.08
CA LEU A 65 -5.01 14.91 1.32
C LEU A 65 -6.18 15.16 2.29
N VAL A 66 -7.25 14.39 2.15
CA VAL A 66 -8.47 14.53 2.98
C VAL A 66 -8.43 13.67 4.25
N SER A 67 -7.41 12.84 4.42
CA SER A 67 -7.25 11.98 5.59
C SER A 67 -7.33 12.71 6.95
N PRO A 68 -6.81 13.94 7.13
CA PRO A 68 -6.99 14.68 8.37
C PRO A 68 -8.47 15.01 8.69
N VAL A 69 -9.28 15.27 7.65
CA VAL A 69 -10.72 15.52 7.81
C VAL A 69 -11.44 14.28 8.33
N PHE A 70 -11.18 13.12 7.71
CA PHE A 70 -11.72 11.85 8.18
C PHE A 70 -11.24 11.50 9.59
N GLY A 71 -10.00 11.88 9.92
CA GLY A 71 -9.49 11.74 11.27
C GLY A 71 -10.29 12.53 12.29
N MET A 72 -10.62 13.80 12.01
CA MET A 72 -11.46 14.63 12.87
C MET A 72 -12.88 14.11 12.99
N LEU A 73 -13.46 13.63 11.87
CA LEU A 73 -14.78 13.00 11.87
C LEU A 73 -14.78 11.70 12.70
N GLY A 74 -13.73 10.89 12.60
CA GLY A 74 -13.57 9.68 13.40
C GLY A 74 -13.47 9.95 14.91
N ASP A 75 -12.86 11.06 15.30
CA ASP A 75 -12.79 11.47 16.72
C ASP A 75 -14.16 11.96 17.22
N ARG A 76 -14.98 12.62 16.37
CA ARG A 76 -16.33 13.11 16.72
C ARG A 76 -17.42 12.04 16.67
N LEU A 77 -17.45 11.27 15.61
CA LEU A 77 -18.50 10.26 15.36
C LEU A 77 -18.16 8.88 15.94
N GLY A 78 -16.91 8.70 16.37
CA GLY A 78 -16.35 7.43 16.82
C GLY A 78 -15.76 6.61 15.67
N ARG A 79 -14.57 6.05 15.89
CA ARG A 79 -13.79 5.33 14.86
C ARG A 79 -14.50 4.12 14.29
N ARG A 80 -15.26 3.38 15.13
CA ARG A 80 -16.11 2.28 14.65
C ARG A 80 -17.16 2.76 13.66
N THR A 81 -17.89 3.84 13.99
CA THR A 81 -18.93 4.40 13.11
C THR A 81 -18.35 4.81 11.77
N MET A 82 -17.18 5.47 11.78
CA MET A 82 -16.48 5.85 10.56
C MET A 82 -16.06 4.64 9.72
N LEU A 83 -15.54 3.57 10.34
CA LEU A 83 -15.20 2.33 9.61
C LEU A 83 -16.44 1.67 8.99
N CYS A 84 -17.57 1.61 9.72
CA CYS A 84 -18.82 1.10 9.17
C CYS A 84 -19.28 1.94 7.97
N PHE A 85 -19.22 3.27 8.08
CA PHE A 85 -19.56 4.17 6.97
C PHE A 85 -18.65 3.93 5.75
N MET A 86 -17.33 3.88 5.94
CA MET A 86 -16.37 3.65 4.86
C MET A 86 -16.61 2.31 4.15
N ARG A 87 -16.91 1.25 4.90
CA ARG A 87 -17.17 -0.08 4.32
C ARG A 87 -18.50 -0.16 3.61
N ALA A 88 -19.55 0.48 4.13
CA ALA A 88 -20.82 0.62 3.42
C ALA A 88 -20.62 1.41 2.12
N TYR A 89 -19.83 2.46 2.16
CA TYR A 89 -19.48 3.25 0.99
C TYR A 89 -18.76 2.42 -0.08
N TYR A 90 -17.76 1.62 0.29
CA TYR A 90 -17.08 0.69 -0.64
C TYR A 90 -18.06 -0.35 -1.22
N ALA A 91 -18.96 -0.89 -0.39
CA ALA A 91 -19.97 -1.83 -0.85
C ALA A 91 -20.90 -1.21 -1.91
N VAL A 92 -21.29 0.06 -1.73
CA VAL A 92 -22.10 0.79 -2.71
C VAL A 92 -21.32 1.01 -4.01
N LEU A 93 -20.07 1.47 -3.95
CA LEU A 93 -19.24 1.67 -5.14
C LEU A 93 -19.01 0.35 -5.90
N ALA A 94 -18.73 -0.74 -5.17
CA ALA A 94 -18.56 -2.06 -5.77
C ALA A 94 -19.87 -2.57 -6.41
N ALA A 95 -21.03 -2.34 -5.77
CA ALA A 95 -22.33 -2.70 -6.33
C ALA A 95 -22.65 -1.89 -7.60
N VAL A 96 -22.28 -0.60 -7.65
CA VAL A 96 -22.40 0.22 -8.86
C VAL A 96 -21.51 -0.35 -9.97
N THR A 97 -20.24 -0.69 -9.66
CA THR A 97 -19.33 -1.29 -10.64
C THR A 97 -19.85 -2.65 -11.13
N MET A 98 -20.38 -3.47 -10.21
CA MET A 98 -21.01 -4.75 -10.53
C MET A 98 -22.17 -4.57 -11.52
N THR A 99 -23.09 -3.66 -11.22
CA THR A 99 -24.27 -3.43 -12.09
C THR A 99 -23.87 -2.89 -13.45
N LEU A 100 -22.91 -1.96 -13.53
CA LEU A 100 -22.38 -1.48 -14.80
C LEU A 100 -21.66 -2.60 -15.58
N GLY A 101 -20.90 -3.44 -14.90
CA GLY A 101 -20.18 -4.56 -15.53
C GLY A 101 -21.12 -5.67 -16.03
N LEU A 102 -22.20 -5.98 -15.30
CA LEU A 102 -23.18 -6.99 -15.70
C LEU A 102 -24.05 -6.55 -16.89
N ASN A 103 -24.22 -5.23 -17.09
CA ASN A 103 -24.99 -4.66 -18.17
C ASN A 103 -24.11 -4.16 -19.35
N ASP A 104 -22.82 -4.52 -19.38
CA ASP A 104 -21.86 -4.05 -20.38
C ASP A 104 -21.79 -2.52 -20.54
N ALA A 105 -22.21 -1.78 -19.51
CA ALA A 105 -22.26 -0.32 -19.48
C ALA A 105 -21.00 0.31 -18.80
N LEU A 106 -20.07 -0.52 -18.33
CA LEU A 106 -18.85 -0.03 -17.70
C LEU A 106 -17.94 0.60 -18.77
N THR A 107 -17.45 1.80 -18.48
CA THR A 107 -16.48 2.49 -19.36
C THR A 107 -15.24 2.91 -18.55
N PRO A 108 -14.08 3.12 -19.19
CA PRO A 108 -12.87 3.61 -18.49
C PRO A 108 -13.13 4.90 -17.68
N ASN A 109 -13.95 5.81 -18.17
CA ASN A 109 -14.29 7.05 -17.46
C ASN A 109 -15.10 6.79 -16.18
N PHE A 110 -16.04 5.84 -16.18
CA PHE A 110 -16.73 5.42 -14.96
C PHE A 110 -15.77 4.81 -13.96
N VAL A 111 -14.81 3.99 -14.44
CA VAL A 111 -13.78 3.40 -13.56
C VAL A 111 -12.90 4.48 -12.93
N LEU A 112 -12.49 5.50 -13.67
CA LEU A 112 -11.76 6.65 -13.11
C LEU A 112 -12.59 7.41 -12.07
N GLY A 113 -13.90 7.60 -12.31
CA GLY A 113 -14.82 8.18 -11.32
C GLY A 113 -14.89 7.34 -10.04
N ILE A 114 -15.04 6.02 -10.18
CA ILE A 114 -15.06 5.08 -9.05
C ILE A 114 -13.72 5.12 -8.30
N ALA A 115 -12.60 5.11 -9.01
CA ALA A 115 -11.26 5.21 -8.42
C ALA A 115 -11.07 6.53 -7.64
N PHE A 116 -11.58 7.64 -8.17
CA PHE A 116 -11.57 8.93 -7.48
C PHE A 116 -12.33 8.87 -6.16
N PHE A 117 -13.58 8.43 -6.19
CA PHE A 117 -14.42 8.34 -5.00
C PHE A 117 -13.89 7.31 -4.00
N SER A 118 -13.47 6.14 -4.44
CA SER A 118 -12.84 5.12 -3.59
C SER A 118 -11.54 5.63 -2.98
N GLY A 119 -10.68 6.25 -3.80
CA GLY A 119 -9.40 6.82 -3.40
C GLY A 119 -9.52 7.87 -2.30
N LEU A 120 -10.56 8.71 -2.29
CA LEU A 120 -10.79 9.72 -1.24
C LEU A 120 -10.88 9.12 0.16
N VAL A 121 -11.43 7.93 0.28
CA VAL A 121 -11.70 7.27 1.58
C VAL A 121 -10.57 6.31 1.99
N ARG A 122 -9.88 5.70 1.02
CA ARG A 122 -8.93 4.62 1.20
C ARG A 122 -7.81 4.87 2.22
N SER A 123 -7.12 6.00 2.09
CA SER A 123 -6.01 6.33 2.99
C SER A 123 -6.49 6.49 4.44
N SER A 124 -7.73 6.96 4.61
CA SER A 124 -8.35 7.17 5.90
C SER A 124 -8.81 5.86 6.55
N ASP A 125 -9.26 4.88 5.76
CA ASP A 125 -9.66 3.57 6.26
C ASP A 125 -8.51 2.86 6.98
N LEU A 126 -7.31 2.84 6.40
CA LEU A 126 -6.13 2.24 7.03
C LEU A 126 -5.77 2.91 8.37
N VAL A 127 -5.86 4.24 8.43
CA VAL A 127 -5.61 5.00 9.66
C VAL A 127 -6.67 4.67 10.72
N MET A 128 -7.95 4.59 10.32
CA MET A 128 -9.04 4.25 11.24
C MET A 128 -8.93 2.82 11.79
N ARG A 129 -8.58 1.84 10.94
CA ARG A 129 -8.34 0.44 11.36
C ARG A 129 -7.27 0.36 12.44
N ASN A 130 -6.10 0.94 12.18
CA ASN A 130 -4.97 0.92 13.11
C ASN A 130 -5.30 1.67 14.42
N SER A 131 -6.02 2.79 14.31
CA SER A 131 -6.43 3.57 15.47
C SER A 131 -7.46 2.82 16.32
N LEU A 132 -8.43 2.14 15.70
CA LEU A 132 -9.44 1.36 16.40
C LEU A 132 -8.82 0.13 17.08
N LEU A 133 -7.85 -0.50 16.43
CA LEU A 133 -7.07 -1.59 17.02
C LEU A 133 -6.34 -1.12 18.29
N GLY A 134 -5.70 0.07 18.23
CA GLY A 134 -5.05 0.68 19.39
C GLY A 134 -6.00 1.02 20.54
N ASP A 135 -7.26 1.40 20.23
CA ASP A 135 -8.25 1.76 21.25
C ASP A 135 -8.91 0.56 21.91
N THR A 136 -9.03 -0.55 21.20
CA THR A 136 -9.81 -1.72 21.64
C THR A 136 -8.95 -2.87 22.14
N MET A 137 -7.65 -2.87 21.83
CA MET A 137 -6.72 -3.95 22.20
C MET A 137 -6.01 -3.63 23.52
N PRO A 138 -6.00 -4.56 24.50
CA PRO A 138 -5.17 -4.43 25.70
C PRO A 138 -3.70 -4.33 25.36
N PRO A 139 -2.89 -3.55 26.12
CA PRO A 139 -1.47 -3.32 25.84
C PRO A 139 -0.64 -4.60 25.65
N GLU A 140 -0.93 -5.65 26.42
CA GLU A 140 -0.25 -6.95 26.36
C GLU A 140 -0.49 -7.71 25.03
N HIS A 141 -1.56 -7.39 24.30
CA HIS A 141 -1.92 -8.04 23.03
C HIS A 141 -1.73 -7.12 21.83
N LEU A 142 -1.45 -5.83 22.03
CA LEU A 142 -1.42 -4.81 20.97
C LEU A 142 -0.36 -5.13 19.90
N VAL A 143 0.86 -5.47 20.30
CA VAL A 143 1.94 -5.77 19.35
C VAL A 143 1.60 -6.98 18.49
N ARG A 144 0.99 -8.02 19.09
CA ARG A 144 0.55 -9.21 18.35
C ARG A 144 -0.61 -8.90 17.41
N GLY A 145 -1.57 -8.07 17.86
CA GLY A 145 -2.69 -7.62 17.04
C GLY A 145 -2.22 -6.83 15.81
N ILE A 146 -1.26 -5.91 15.98
CA ILE A 146 -0.64 -5.16 14.87
C ILE A 146 0.09 -6.12 13.92
N GLY A 147 0.83 -7.10 14.45
CA GLY A 147 1.51 -8.11 13.66
C GLY A 147 0.55 -8.93 12.80
N LEU A 148 -0.56 -9.41 13.38
CA LEU A 148 -1.61 -10.12 12.65
C LEU A 148 -2.26 -9.23 11.58
N ALA A 149 -2.59 -7.99 11.89
CA ALA A 149 -3.15 -7.04 10.92
C ALA A 149 -2.19 -6.80 9.74
N ARG A 150 -0.89 -6.72 10.00
CA ARG A 150 0.14 -6.57 8.95
C ARG A 150 0.24 -7.81 8.07
N THR A 151 0.34 -8.99 8.68
CA THR A 151 0.36 -10.27 7.94
C THR A 151 -0.89 -10.44 7.08
N THR A 152 -2.06 -10.03 7.59
CA THR A 152 -3.31 -10.03 6.83
C THR A 152 -3.22 -9.17 5.58
N GLN A 153 -2.66 -7.96 5.66
CA GLN A 153 -2.48 -7.09 4.49
C GLN A 153 -1.50 -7.69 3.46
N ASP A 154 -0.39 -8.25 3.93
CA ASP A 154 0.63 -8.83 3.05
C ASP A 154 0.11 -10.11 2.34
N THR A 155 -0.64 -10.97 3.05
CA THR A 155 -1.27 -12.15 2.45
C THR A 155 -2.46 -11.79 1.56
N ALA A 156 -3.22 -10.74 1.90
CA ALA A 156 -4.32 -10.26 1.07
C ALA A 156 -3.84 -9.79 -0.31
N ARG A 157 -2.65 -9.20 -0.39
CA ARG A 157 -2.07 -8.79 -1.66
C ARG A 157 -1.83 -9.98 -2.59
N ILE A 158 -1.31 -11.09 -2.06
CA ILE A 158 -1.08 -12.32 -2.84
C ILE A 158 -2.42 -12.98 -3.21
N ALA A 159 -3.26 -13.25 -2.21
CA ALA A 159 -4.52 -13.96 -2.41
C ALA A 159 -5.51 -13.14 -3.26
N GLY A 160 -5.58 -11.82 -3.04
CA GLY A 160 -6.41 -10.92 -3.82
C GLY A 160 -5.98 -10.83 -5.27
N ALA A 161 -4.67 -10.80 -5.55
CA ALA A 161 -4.17 -10.80 -6.93
C ALA A 161 -4.52 -12.11 -7.67
N ILE A 162 -4.29 -13.25 -7.02
CA ILE A 162 -4.62 -14.57 -7.61
C ILE A 162 -6.14 -14.70 -7.82
N ALA A 163 -6.93 -14.39 -6.79
CA ALA A 163 -8.39 -14.49 -6.86
C ALA A 163 -8.97 -13.48 -7.87
N GLY A 164 -8.49 -12.23 -7.86
CA GLY A 164 -8.94 -11.19 -8.78
C GLY A 164 -8.66 -11.55 -10.24
N ALA A 165 -7.43 -11.94 -10.57
CA ALA A 165 -7.06 -12.36 -11.91
C ALA A 165 -7.81 -13.61 -12.35
N GLY A 166 -7.89 -14.64 -11.48
CA GLY A 166 -8.55 -15.90 -11.79
C GLY A 166 -10.05 -15.76 -11.99
N LEU A 167 -10.75 -15.03 -11.11
CA LEU A 167 -12.18 -14.78 -11.26
C LEU A 167 -12.46 -13.90 -12.49
N PHE A 168 -11.67 -12.86 -12.71
CA PHE A 168 -11.87 -12.01 -13.88
C PHE A 168 -11.72 -12.80 -15.19
N ALA A 169 -10.69 -13.64 -15.31
CA ALA A 169 -10.48 -14.52 -16.46
C ALA A 169 -11.61 -15.54 -16.64
N ALA A 170 -12.14 -16.11 -15.53
CA ALA A 170 -13.12 -17.18 -15.60
C ALA A 170 -14.56 -16.72 -15.82
N ILE A 171 -14.97 -15.62 -15.19
CA ILE A 171 -16.38 -15.20 -15.09
C ILE A 171 -16.61 -13.73 -15.50
N GLY A 172 -15.59 -13.02 -15.95
CA GLY A 172 -15.69 -11.63 -16.40
C GLY A 172 -15.83 -10.61 -15.27
N ILE A 173 -15.86 -9.32 -15.64
CA ILE A 173 -15.79 -8.20 -14.69
C ILE A 173 -17.03 -8.10 -13.79
N GLY A 174 -18.23 -8.20 -14.35
CA GLY A 174 -19.48 -8.05 -13.61
C GLY A 174 -19.61 -9.08 -12.47
N ASN A 175 -19.37 -10.37 -12.78
CA ASN A 175 -19.45 -11.44 -11.78
C ASN A 175 -18.30 -11.37 -10.76
N THR A 176 -17.11 -10.97 -11.18
CA THR A 176 -15.98 -10.71 -10.24
C THR A 176 -16.35 -9.63 -9.26
N TYR A 177 -17.01 -8.56 -9.72
CA TYR A 177 -17.50 -7.49 -8.84
C TYR A 177 -18.65 -7.91 -7.94
N ALA A 178 -19.43 -8.96 -8.29
CA ALA A 178 -20.39 -9.56 -7.35
C ALA A 178 -19.65 -10.13 -6.12
N VAL A 179 -18.53 -10.83 -6.33
CA VAL A 179 -17.68 -11.35 -5.22
C VAL A 179 -17.08 -10.20 -4.41
N VAL A 180 -16.54 -9.17 -5.07
CA VAL A 180 -15.97 -7.98 -4.40
C VAL A 180 -17.04 -7.28 -3.55
N THR A 181 -18.25 -7.12 -4.08
CA THR A 181 -19.40 -6.54 -3.36
C THR A 181 -19.76 -7.36 -2.13
N VAL A 182 -19.85 -8.68 -2.26
CA VAL A 182 -20.10 -9.58 -1.12
C VAL A 182 -19.04 -9.42 -0.04
N PHE A 183 -17.76 -9.30 -0.41
CA PHE A 183 -16.68 -9.08 0.56
C PHE A 183 -16.82 -7.76 1.30
N TYR A 184 -17.16 -6.65 0.62
CA TYR A 184 -17.37 -5.36 1.28
C TYR A 184 -18.62 -5.35 2.15
N VAL A 185 -19.73 -5.97 1.70
CA VAL A 185 -20.95 -6.13 2.51
C VAL A 185 -20.68 -6.97 3.75
N ALA A 186 -20.01 -8.10 3.62
CA ALA A 186 -19.64 -8.93 4.75
C ALA A 186 -18.70 -8.18 5.71
N ALA A 187 -17.72 -7.43 5.18
CA ALA A 187 -16.84 -6.58 5.98
C ALA A 187 -17.62 -5.51 6.76
N PHE A 188 -18.64 -4.90 6.14
CA PHE A 188 -19.54 -3.98 6.81
C PHE A 188 -20.30 -4.67 7.94
N MET A 189 -20.90 -5.84 7.70
CA MET A 189 -21.64 -6.60 8.71
C MET A 189 -20.76 -7.00 9.90
N PHE A 190 -19.54 -7.49 9.65
CA PHE A 190 -18.58 -7.75 10.72
C PHE A 190 -18.24 -6.50 11.51
N SER A 191 -18.11 -5.34 10.84
CA SER A 191 -17.80 -4.07 11.53
C SER A 191 -18.86 -3.64 12.52
N LEU A 192 -20.12 -4.00 12.30
CA LEU A 192 -21.21 -3.74 13.23
C LEU A 192 -21.05 -4.49 14.57
N GLY A 193 -20.31 -5.61 14.60
CA GLY A 193 -20.00 -6.37 15.82
C GLY A 193 -18.88 -5.78 16.70
N ILE A 194 -18.12 -4.81 16.21
CA ILE A 194 -17.03 -4.17 16.95
C ILE A 194 -17.62 -3.35 18.10
N VAL A 195 -16.99 -3.40 19.27
CA VAL A 195 -17.42 -2.63 20.44
C VAL A 195 -17.12 -1.15 20.24
N ARG A 196 -18.07 -0.28 20.61
CA ARG A 196 -17.83 1.18 20.60
C ARG A 196 -16.81 1.52 21.67
N SER A 197 -15.68 2.08 21.28
CA SER A 197 -14.71 2.66 22.21
C SER A 197 -15.11 4.10 22.53
N HIS A 198 -15.29 4.41 23.81
CA HIS A 198 -15.41 5.79 24.27
C HIS A 198 -14.00 6.28 24.56
N ARG A 199 -13.54 7.29 23.84
CA ARG A 199 -12.29 7.95 24.18
C ARG A 199 -12.64 9.15 25.07
N PRO A 200 -11.90 9.40 26.16
CA PRO A 200 -12.07 10.61 26.95
C PRO A 200 -11.78 11.84 26.08
N ASP A 201 -12.60 12.88 26.18
CA ASP A 201 -12.41 14.18 25.57
C ASP A 201 -11.04 14.73 25.95
N GLY A 202 -10.18 15.03 24.98
CA GLY A 202 -8.86 15.61 25.27
C GLY A 202 -7.79 15.46 24.20
N VAL A 203 -8.15 15.22 22.93
CA VAL A 203 -7.14 15.17 21.86
C VAL A 203 -6.96 16.55 21.25
N GLY A 204 -5.79 17.13 21.50
CA GLY A 204 -5.35 18.39 20.94
C GLY A 204 -5.42 18.43 19.41
N SER A 205 -5.52 19.62 18.85
CA SER A 205 -5.65 19.87 17.41
C SER A 205 -4.60 19.10 16.62
N ARG A 206 -5.01 18.08 15.86
CA ARG A 206 -4.15 17.27 14.97
C ARG A 206 -3.33 18.12 13.99
N TRP A 207 -3.80 19.30 13.62
CA TRP A 207 -3.04 20.26 12.80
C TRP A 207 -1.81 20.81 13.54
N ARG A 208 -1.93 21.11 14.84
CA ARG A 208 -0.78 21.50 15.68
C ARG A 208 0.20 20.32 15.82
N ASP A 209 -0.32 19.11 15.93
CA ASP A 209 0.48 17.90 16.04
C ASP A 209 1.24 17.57 14.73
N LEU A 210 0.60 17.71 13.57
CA LEU A 210 1.25 17.58 12.26
C LEU A 210 2.30 18.65 12.03
N LYS A 211 1.99 19.91 12.34
CA LYS A 211 2.95 21.02 12.25
C LYS A 211 4.15 20.79 13.16
N GLY A 212 3.91 20.33 14.39
CA GLY A 212 4.98 19.97 15.33
C GLY A 212 5.83 18.82 14.84
N GLY A 213 5.20 17.77 14.26
CA GLY A 213 5.90 16.66 13.63
C GLY A 213 6.74 17.09 12.44
N PHE A 214 6.19 17.94 11.57
CA PHE A 214 6.91 18.48 10.41
C PHE A 214 8.13 19.32 10.84
N LEU A 215 7.96 20.22 11.79
CA LEU A 215 9.06 21.05 12.32
C LEU A 215 10.15 20.21 12.99
N TYR A 216 9.76 19.17 13.73
CA TYR A 216 10.70 18.23 14.34
C TYR A 216 11.51 17.46 13.27
N ILE A 217 10.86 16.98 12.22
CA ILE A 217 11.54 16.30 11.09
C ILE A 217 12.48 17.27 10.39
N TRP A 218 12.05 18.49 10.13
CA TRP A 218 12.86 19.52 9.47
C TRP A 218 14.16 19.82 10.23
N ASN A 219 14.06 19.88 11.56
CA ASN A 219 15.19 20.13 12.45
C ASN A 219 16.03 18.87 12.77
N THR A 220 15.62 17.69 12.32
CA THR A 220 16.34 16.45 12.54
C THR A 220 16.88 15.93 11.20
N PRO A 221 18.18 16.18 10.87
CA PRO A 221 18.73 15.91 9.54
C PRO A 221 18.55 14.46 9.05
N LYS A 222 18.66 13.49 9.97
CA LYS A 222 18.47 12.07 9.67
C LYS A 222 17.01 11.74 9.28
N LEU A 223 16.04 12.29 10.00
CA LEU A 223 14.62 12.11 9.69
C LEU A 223 14.26 12.79 8.38
N LEU A 224 14.75 14.01 8.14
CA LEU A 224 14.52 14.75 6.90
C LEU A 224 15.03 13.96 5.69
N ALA A 225 16.23 13.41 5.77
CA ALA A 225 16.81 12.58 4.71
C ALA A 225 15.96 11.32 4.44
N LEU A 226 15.49 10.65 5.49
CA LEU A 226 14.62 9.46 5.37
C LEU A 226 13.25 9.82 4.75
N MET A 227 12.70 11.01 5.03
CA MET A 227 11.44 11.47 4.40
C MET A 227 11.64 11.76 2.91
N TRP A 228 12.74 12.40 2.53
CA TRP A 228 13.07 12.61 1.11
C TRP A 228 13.28 11.29 0.38
N LEU A 229 13.98 10.34 0.98
CA LEU A 229 14.16 9.02 0.39
C LEU A 229 12.83 8.27 0.25
N ALA A 230 11.95 8.35 1.26
CA ALA A 230 10.62 7.75 1.18
C ALA A 230 9.76 8.37 0.08
N PHE A 231 9.80 9.71 -0.08
CA PHE A 231 9.11 10.40 -1.17
C PHE A 231 9.65 9.98 -2.54
N LEU A 232 10.96 9.93 -2.69
CA LEU A 232 11.64 9.57 -3.93
C LEU A 232 11.28 8.16 -4.40
N ILE A 233 11.37 7.18 -3.51
CA ILE A 233 10.98 5.79 -3.80
C ILE A 233 9.50 5.69 -4.23
N ASN A 234 8.62 6.46 -3.58
CA ASN A 234 7.22 6.52 -4.01
C ASN A 234 7.05 7.20 -5.36
N PHE A 235 7.87 8.20 -5.65
CA PHE A 235 7.80 8.94 -6.91
C PHE A 235 8.30 8.12 -8.10
N ALA A 236 9.42 7.42 -7.95
CA ALA A 236 10.12 6.87 -9.10
C ALA A 236 10.20 5.34 -9.14
N ALA A 237 10.27 4.62 -8.00
CA ALA A 237 10.35 3.16 -8.00
C ALA A 237 8.99 2.45 -7.95
N PHE A 238 8.08 2.88 -7.07
CA PHE A 238 6.78 2.24 -6.89
C PHE A 238 5.84 2.29 -8.08
N PRO A 239 5.85 3.31 -8.97
CA PRO A 239 5.05 3.29 -10.18
C PRO A 239 5.18 1.99 -10.98
N PHE A 240 6.40 1.49 -11.15
CA PHE A 240 6.70 0.31 -11.97
C PHE A 240 6.36 -1.04 -11.30
N THR A 241 6.34 -1.09 -9.98
CA THR A 241 6.07 -2.33 -9.22
C THR A 241 4.63 -2.46 -8.71
N ILE A 242 3.85 -1.37 -8.75
CA ILE A 242 2.46 -1.37 -8.24
C ILE A 242 1.48 -1.13 -9.38
N SER A 243 1.55 0.02 -10.04
CA SER A 243 0.48 0.48 -10.94
C SER A 243 0.75 0.22 -12.42
N LEU A 244 2.02 0.05 -12.82
CA LEU A 244 2.40 -0.21 -14.22
C LEU A 244 2.63 -1.69 -14.51
N LEU A 245 2.43 -2.61 -13.54
CA LEU A 245 2.48 -4.05 -13.81
C LEU A 245 1.44 -4.51 -14.85
N PRO A 246 0.18 -3.99 -14.88
CA PRO A 246 -0.74 -4.29 -15.98
C PRO A 246 -0.18 -3.93 -17.36
N PHE A 247 0.48 -2.76 -17.47
CA PHE A 247 1.15 -2.35 -18.70
C PHE A 247 2.27 -3.30 -19.10
N SER A 248 3.14 -3.67 -18.14
CA SER A 248 4.21 -4.63 -18.40
C SER A 248 3.67 -6.00 -18.81
N ALA A 249 2.58 -6.47 -18.20
CA ALA A 249 1.93 -7.73 -18.55
C ALA A 249 1.42 -7.73 -20.00
N LYS A 250 0.69 -6.67 -20.40
CA LYS A 250 0.06 -6.58 -21.72
C LYS A 250 1.07 -6.26 -22.81
N GLU A 251 1.85 -5.19 -22.65
CA GLU A 251 2.64 -4.60 -23.73
C GLU A 251 4.08 -5.15 -23.82
N ILE A 252 4.63 -5.66 -22.71
CA ILE A 252 6.02 -6.16 -22.70
C ILE A 252 6.05 -7.68 -22.73
N PHE A 253 5.26 -8.34 -21.86
CA PHE A 253 5.24 -9.79 -21.76
C PHE A 253 4.16 -10.44 -22.63
N HIS A 254 3.23 -9.67 -23.20
CA HIS A 254 2.12 -10.14 -24.06
C HIS A 254 1.30 -11.25 -23.39
N VAL A 255 0.99 -11.11 -22.10
CA VAL A 255 0.22 -12.09 -21.34
C VAL A 255 -1.14 -11.52 -20.96
N ALA A 256 -2.11 -12.41 -20.78
CA ALA A 256 -3.45 -12.09 -20.32
C ALA A 256 -3.49 -11.80 -18.80
N GLU A 257 -4.69 -11.56 -18.27
CA GLU A 257 -4.97 -11.24 -16.86
C GLU A 257 -4.39 -12.26 -15.88
N GLY A 258 -4.40 -13.55 -16.21
CA GLY A 258 -3.75 -14.59 -15.42
C GLY A 258 -2.25 -14.40 -15.29
N GLY A 259 -1.58 -13.94 -16.35
CA GLY A 259 -0.17 -13.56 -16.33
C GLY A 259 0.11 -12.34 -15.45
N LEU A 260 -0.78 -11.34 -15.46
CA LEU A 260 -0.70 -10.23 -14.52
C LEU A 260 -0.81 -10.70 -13.07
N GLY A 261 -1.75 -11.61 -12.77
CA GLY A 261 -1.88 -12.19 -11.43
C GLY A 261 -0.58 -12.88 -10.98
N THR A 262 0.11 -13.58 -11.86
CA THR A 262 1.41 -14.23 -11.54
C THR A 262 2.53 -13.20 -11.30
N LEU A 263 2.58 -12.09 -12.07
CA LEU A 263 3.55 -11.02 -11.86
C LEU A 263 3.36 -10.35 -10.49
N VAL A 264 2.11 -9.96 -10.15
CA VAL A 264 1.79 -9.35 -8.85
C VAL A 264 2.09 -10.32 -7.70
N THR A 265 1.75 -11.60 -7.86
CA THR A 265 2.02 -12.63 -6.84
C THR A 265 3.51 -12.86 -6.64
N SER A 266 4.31 -12.86 -7.71
CA SER A 266 5.77 -13.01 -7.63
C SER A 266 6.40 -11.87 -6.85
N TYR A 267 6.00 -10.63 -7.15
CA TYR A 267 6.47 -9.46 -6.40
C TYR A 267 6.04 -9.49 -4.92
N ALA A 268 4.76 -9.75 -4.65
CA ALA A 268 4.23 -9.79 -3.29
C ALA A 268 4.80 -10.97 -2.48
N GLY A 269 4.99 -12.12 -3.13
CA GLY A 269 5.64 -13.30 -2.53
C GLY A 269 7.09 -13.01 -2.16
N GLY A 270 7.83 -12.36 -3.05
CA GLY A 270 9.18 -11.87 -2.76
C GLY A 270 9.21 -10.92 -1.57
N ALA A 271 8.27 -9.95 -1.52
CA ALA A 271 8.16 -9.02 -0.41
C ALA A 271 7.86 -9.73 0.93
N LEU A 272 7.00 -10.74 0.91
CA LEU A 272 6.72 -11.57 2.08
C LEU A 272 7.96 -12.33 2.54
N VAL A 273 8.66 -12.99 1.63
CA VAL A 273 9.93 -13.69 1.94
C VAL A 273 10.95 -12.72 2.55
N GLY A 274 11.13 -11.54 1.96
CA GLY A 274 12.03 -10.50 2.48
C GLY A 274 11.66 -10.05 3.89
N SER A 275 10.36 -9.86 4.17
CA SER A 275 9.90 -9.47 5.50
C SER A 275 10.15 -10.56 6.55
N VAL A 276 9.92 -11.82 6.21
CA VAL A 276 10.20 -12.97 7.09
C VAL A 276 11.70 -13.12 7.36
N LEU A 277 12.53 -13.02 6.33
CA LEU A 277 13.98 -13.06 6.48
C LEU A 277 14.49 -11.95 7.41
N MET A 278 13.99 -10.72 7.23
CA MET A 278 14.38 -9.60 8.10
C MET A 278 13.94 -9.80 9.55
N ALA A 279 12.75 -10.38 9.77
CA ALA A 279 12.24 -10.67 11.10
C ALA A 279 13.04 -11.78 11.81
N THR A 280 13.49 -12.80 11.08
CA THR A 280 14.25 -13.94 11.64
C THR A 280 15.72 -13.62 11.88
N THR A 281 16.33 -12.76 11.04
CA THR A 281 17.74 -12.36 11.19
C THR A 281 17.96 -11.22 12.19
N GLY A 282 16.88 -10.57 12.67
CA GLY A 282 16.97 -9.45 13.59
C GLY A 282 17.47 -8.13 12.97
N GLY A 283 17.59 -8.08 11.66
CA GLY A 283 18.06 -6.92 10.91
C GLY A 283 19.58 -6.80 10.80
N SER A 284 20.05 -5.70 10.23
CA SER A 284 21.46 -5.44 10.01
C SER A 284 22.08 -4.66 11.17
N PRO A 285 23.34 -4.96 11.56
CA PRO A 285 24.09 -4.15 12.53
C PRO A 285 24.29 -2.69 12.08
N SER A 286 24.26 -2.44 10.77
CA SER A 286 24.35 -1.11 10.16
C SER A 286 23.12 -0.80 9.31
N PRO A 287 21.94 -0.50 9.93
CA PRO A 287 20.68 -0.40 9.20
C PRO A 287 20.69 0.66 8.08
N ALA A 288 21.43 1.76 8.27
CA ALA A 288 21.52 2.81 7.25
C ALA A 288 22.29 2.34 6.01
N ARG A 289 23.48 1.74 6.19
CA ARG A 289 24.26 1.22 5.05
C ARG A 289 23.49 0.13 4.30
N PHE A 290 22.89 -0.78 5.05
CA PHE A 290 22.08 -1.86 4.49
C PHE A 290 20.89 -1.31 3.69
N MET A 291 20.16 -0.32 4.23
CA MET A 291 19.05 0.34 3.55
C MET A 291 19.48 0.98 2.22
N PHE A 292 20.57 1.76 2.21
CA PHE A 292 21.05 2.40 0.99
C PHE A 292 21.55 1.38 -0.04
N ALA A 293 22.27 0.33 0.39
CA ALA A 293 22.71 -0.73 -0.50
C ALA A 293 21.53 -1.48 -1.13
N CYS A 294 20.53 -1.87 -0.33
CA CYS A 294 19.32 -2.51 -0.84
C CYS A 294 18.52 -1.59 -1.76
N ALA A 295 18.42 -0.28 -1.47
CA ALA A 295 17.76 0.66 -2.36
C ALA A 295 18.46 0.72 -3.73
N MET A 296 19.80 0.79 -3.76
CA MET A 296 20.56 0.78 -5.02
C MET A 296 20.37 -0.52 -5.80
N ILE A 297 20.43 -1.67 -5.13
CA ILE A 297 20.16 -2.98 -5.76
C ILE A 297 18.76 -3.01 -6.33
N TRP A 298 17.76 -2.54 -5.59
CA TRP A 298 16.38 -2.48 -6.06
C TRP A 298 16.25 -1.64 -7.34
N PHE A 299 16.86 -0.45 -7.39
CA PHE A 299 16.81 0.42 -8.56
C PHE A 299 17.49 -0.24 -9.78
N VAL A 300 18.63 -0.88 -9.60
CA VAL A 300 19.30 -1.63 -10.67
C VAL A 300 18.42 -2.79 -11.17
N LEU A 301 17.81 -3.54 -10.26
CA LEU A 301 16.90 -4.64 -10.64
C LEU A 301 15.66 -4.13 -11.39
N LEU A 302 15.13 -2.96 -11.04
CA LEU A 302 14.05 -2.32 -11.79
C LEU A 302 14.47 -1.91 -13.19
N ALA A 303 15.69 -1.36 -13.34
CA ALA A 303 16.25 -1.04 -14.65
C ALA A 303 16.36 -2.31 -15.52
N VAL A 304 16.85 -3.40 -14.97
CA VAL A 304 16.93 -4.70 -15.67
C VAL A 304 15.53 -5.20 -16.01
N PHE A 305 14.58 -5.18 -15.06
CA PHE A 305 13.19 -5.58 -15.29
C PHE A 305 12.55 -4.81 -16.45
N GLY A 306 12.84 -3.52 -16.56
CA GLY A 306 12.33 -2.66 -17.64
C GLY A 306 12.84 -3.03 -19.04
N THR A 307 13.89 -3.85 -19.16
CA THR A 307 14.48 -4.28 -20.45
C THR A 307 14.19 -5.74 -20.79
N VAL A 308 13.67 -6.53 -19.85
CA VAL A 308 13.40 -7.95 -20.03
C VAL A 308 12.06 -8.17 -20.71
N THR A 309 12.05 -9.04 -21.73
CA THR A 309 10.84 -9.43 -22.48
C THR A 309 10.39 -10.88 -22.22
N ASP A 310 11.25 -11.70 -21.60
CA ASP A 310 10.88 -13.06 -21.20
C ASP A 310 10.18 -13.04 -19.84
N ILE A 311 8.94 -13.50 -19.81
CA ILE A 311 8.14 -13.52 -18.59
C ILE A 311 8.77 -14.34 -17.46
N ARG A 312 9.47 -15.45 -17.77
CA ARG A 312 10.08 -16.31 -16.74
C ARG A 312 11.19 -15.58 -16.00
N ILE A 313 11.99 -14.82 -16.73
CA ILE A 313 13.02 -13.94 -16.15
C ILE A 313 12.36 -12.80 -15.39
N GLY A 314 11.30 -12.19 -15.94
CA GLY A 314 10.50 -11.16 -15.30
C GLY A 314 9.92 -11.59 -13.96
N LEU A 315 9.34 -12.79 -13.86
CA LEU A 315 8.82 -13.36 -12.62
C LEU A 315 9.93 -13.54 -11.57
N GLY A 316 11.07 -14.11 -11.97
CA GLY A 316 12.24 -14.27 -11.07
C GLY A 316 12.77 -12.94 -10.55
N LEU A 317 12.89 -11.94 -11.43
CA LEU A 317 13.29 -10.58 -11.06
C LEU A 317 12.32 -9.94 -10.07
N LEU A 318 11.00 -10.08 -10.28
CA LEU A 318 10.00 -9.53 -9.37
C LEU A 318 10.06 -10.13 -7.98
N VAL A 319 10.36 -11.44 -7.85
CA VAL A 319 10.60 -12.06 -6.55
C VAL A 319 11.79 -11.40 -5.86
N VAL A 320 12.92 -11.25 -6.54
CA VAL A 320 14.14 -10.63 -5.97
C VAL A 320 13.90 -9.14 -5.65
N ILE A 321 13.22 -8.41 -6.55
CA ILE A 321 12.82 -7.02 -6.33
C ILE A 321 11.98 -6.91 -5.06
N GLY A 322 10.99 -7.78 -4.87
CA GLY A 322 10.13 -7.81 -3.69
C GLY A 322 10.94 -8.02 -2.38
N VAL A 323 11.88 -8.98 -2.38
CA VAL A 323 12.77 -9.23 -1.23
C VAL A 323 13.58 -7.98 -0.88
N VAL A 324 14.27 -7.42 -1.86
CA VAL A 324 15.17 -6.27 -1.65
C VAL A 324 14.39 -5.01 -1.27
N GLN A 325 13.23 -4.82 -1.87
CA GLN A 325 12.31 -3.74 -1.50
C GLN A 325 11.87 -3.84 -0.03
N SER A 326 11.51 -5.05 0.43
CA SER A 326 11.15 -5.26 1.84
C SER A 326 12.31 -4.93 2.78
N PHE A 327 13.53 -5.33 2.45
CA PHE A 327 14.72 -4.97 3.22
C PHE A 327 14.90 -3.44 3.31
N THR A 328 14.74 -2.73 2.20
CA THR A 328 14.82 -1.26 2.15
C THR A 328 13.75 -0.62 3.04
N MET A 329 12.49 -1.05 2.89
CA MET A 329 11.35 -0.45 3.60
C MET A 329 11.38 -0.73 5.11
N LEU A 330 11.73 -1.94 5.53
CA LEU A 330 11.82 -2.31 6.93
C LEU A 330 12.99 -1.61 7.62
N SER A 331 14.16 -1.54 6.98
CA SER A 331 15.32 -0.80 7.49
C SER A 331 15.03 0.69 7.62
N MET A 332 14.36 1.29 6.63
CA MET A 332 13.93 2.69 6.68
C MET A 332 12.94 2.93 7.84
N SER A 333 11.97 2.03 8.02
CA SER A 333 10.99 2.12 9.11
C SER A 333 11.67 2.02 10.47
N SER A 334 12.62 1.08 10.63
CA SER A 334 13.42 0.92 11.86
C SER A 334 14.24 2.17 12.17
N LEU A 335 14.90 2.75 11.16
CA LEU A 335 15.65 4.00 11.32
C LEU A 335 14.79 5.18 11.72
N ILE A 336 13.59 5.32 11.12
CA ILE A 336 12.64 6.39 11.48
C ILE A 336 12.20 6.24 12.93
N ILE A 337 11.77 5.04 13.34
CA ILE A 337 11.28 4.76 14.70
C ILE A 337 12.42 4.89 15.73
N GLY A 338 13.63 4.41 15.41
CA GLY A 338 14.79 4.48 16.29
C GLY A 338 15.37 5.89 16.43
N THR A 339 15.17 6.78 15.45
CA THR A 339 15.64 8.18 15.50
C THR A 339 14.60 9.11 16.15
N ALA A 340 13.32 8.80 16.00
CA ALA A 340 12.25 9.64 16.55
C ALA A 340 12.12 9.47 18.07
N ALA A 341 12.03 10.59 18.80
CA ALA A 341 11.70 10.59 20.23
C ALA A 341 10.36 9.88 20.46
N SER A 342 10.25 9.12 21.56
CA SER A 342 9.09 8.27 21.88
C SER A 342 7.76 9.00 21.78
N GLU A 343 7.71 10.24 22.28
CA GLU A 343 6.52 11.09 22.34
C GLU A 343 6.11 11.60 20.94
N LEU A 344 7.06 11.69 20.00
CA LEU A 344 6.87 12.23 18.66
C LEU A 344 6.75 11.17 17.56
N ARG A 345 6.97 9.88 17.87
CA ARG A 345 6.92 8.79 16.88
C ARG A 345 5.64 8.77 16.05
N GLY A 346 4.49 8.94 16.71
CA GLY A 346 3.20 8.96 16.01
C GLY A 346 3.08 10.13 15.02
N ARG A 347 3.60 11.32 15.41
CA ARG A 347 3.61 12.51 14.54
C ARG A 347 4.56 12.33 13.35
N VAL A 348 5.75 11.76 13.57
CA VAL A 348 6.74 11.47 12.53
C VAL A 348 6.19 10.45 11.53
N LEU A 349 5.55 9.37 12.01
CA LEU A 349 4.91 8.38 11.14
C LEU A 349 3.73 8.98 10.36
N GLY A 350 2.97 9.90 10.97
CA GLY A 350 1.92 10.64 10.26
C GLY A 350 2.46 11.48 9.10
N VAL A 351 3.58 12.21 9.32
CA VAL A 351 4.24 12.97 8.25
C VAL A 351 4.83 12.04 7.18
N ARG A 352 5.36 10.86 7.55
CA ARG A 352 5.84 9.86 6.59
C ARG A 352 4.75 9.42 5.61
N MET A 353 3.48 9.37 6.03
CA MET A 353 2.38 9.02 5.11
C MET A 353 2.24 10.02 3.96
N LEU A 354 2.71 11.27 4.13
CA LEU A 354 2.72 12.25 3.06
C LEU A 354 3.72 11.90 1.94
N ALA A 355 4.72 11.07 2.21
CA ALA A 355 5.64 10.59 1.18
C ALA A 355 4.94 9.78 0.06
N VAL A 356 3.74 9.24 0.33
CA VAL A 356 2.90 8.56 -0.67
C VAL A 356 2.48 9.49 -1.82
N TYR A 357 2.48 10.82 -1.60
CA TYR A 357 2.26 11.78 -2.69
C TYR A 357 3.30 11.69 -3.81
N GLY A 358 4.49 11.17 -3.54
CA GLY A 358 5.45 10.84 -4.59
C GLY A 358 4.80 9.96 -5.66
N LEU A 359 4.05 8.93 -5.25
CA LEU A 359 3.37 8.02 -6.18
C LEU A 359 2.25 8.71 -6.98
N ALA A 360 1.45 9.56 -6.32
CA ALA A 360 0.39 10.32 -6.98
C ALA A 360 0.94 11.29 -8.05
N LEU A 361 2.16 11.80 -7.89
CA LEU A 361 2.85 12.66 -8.87
C LEU A 361 3.64 11.83 -9.89
N GLY A 362 4.30 10.77 -9.46
CA GLY A 362 5.15 9.93 -10.31
C GLY A 362 4.35 9.16 -11.37
N LEU A 363 3.16 8.67 -11.02
CA LEU A 363 2.33 7.89 -11.95
C LEU A 363 1.89 8.68 -13.19
N PRO A 364 1.26 9.87 -13.09
CA PRO A 364 0.89 10.64 -14.29
C PRO A 364 2.09 11.03 -15.12
N LEU A 365 3.22 11.36 -14.48
CA LEU A 365 4.46 11.68 -15.18
C LEU A 365 5.00 10.45 -15.93
N ALA A 366 5.01 9.28 -15.29
CA ALA A 366 5.42 8.04 -15.92
C ALA A 366 4.53 7.70 -17.12
N GLY A 367 3.19 7.83 -16.98
CA GLY A 367 2.25 7.60 -18.06
C GLY A 367 2.49 8.51 -19.27
N ALA A 368 2.65 9.81 -19.01
CA ALA A 368 2.92 10.80 -20.07
C ALA A 368 4.28 10.58 -20.76
N LEU A 369 5.30 10.12 -20.04
CA LEU A 369 6.59 9.80 -20.62
C LEU A 369 6.54 8.48 -21.40
N ILE A 370 5.88 7.46 -20.90
CA ILE A 370 5.71 6.17 -21.61
C ILE A 370 5.03 6.41 -22.96
N ASP A 371 3.98 7.22 -22.97
CA ASP A 371 3.25 7.58 -24.19
C ASP A 371 4.13 8.28 -25.23
N ARG A 372 5.08 9.14 -24.81
CA ARG A 372 5.92 9.95 -25.68
C ARG A 372 7.22 9.28 -26.10
N ILE A 373 7.92 8.65 -25.18
CA ILE A 373 9.29 8.15 -25.38
C ILE A 373 9.43 6.64 -25.14
N GLY A 374 8.32 5.96 -24.81
CA GLY A 374 8.26 4.53 -24.57
C GLY A 374 8.63 4.10 -23.15
N TYR A 375 8.31 2.84 -22.84
CA TYR A 375 8.42 2.27 -21.50
C TYR A 375 9.89 2.20 -21.02
N VAL A 376 10.77 1.62 -21.82
CA VAL A 376 12.19 1.41 -21.43
C VAL A 376 12.89 2.72 -21.12
N SER A 377 12.73 3.73 -21.98
CA SER A 377 13.33 5.06 -21.77
C SER A 377 12.81 5.72 -20.49
N THR A 378 11.52 5.59 -20.23
CA THR A 378 10.89 6.12 -19.02
C THR A 378 11.41 5.43 -17.76
N VAL A 379 11.53 4.11 -17.76
CA VAL A 379 12.14 3.36 -16.64
C VAL A 379 13.54 3.88 -16.36
N TRP A 380 14.39 4.03 -17.38
CA TRP A 380 15.75 4.52 -17.19
C TRP A 380 15.79 5.94 -16.62
N ILE A 381 14.94 6.86 -17.09
CA ILE A 381 14.86 8.22 -16.54
C ILE A 381 14.53 8.20 -15.05
N PHE A 382 13.50 7.43 -14.67
CA PHE A 382 13.07 7.34 -13.28
C PHE A 382 14.14 6.70 -12.39
N ILE A 383 14.81 5.65 -12.87
CA ILE A 383 15.89 4.99 -12.12
C ILE A 383 17.12 5.91 -11.98
N VAL A 384 17.47 6.67 -13.01
CA VAL A 384 18.56 7.66 -12.91
C VAL A 384 18.21 8.72 -11.87
N ILE A 385 16.97 9.21 -11.84
CA ILE A 385 16.49 10.13 -10.80
C ILE A 385 16.63 9.50 -9.41
N ASP A 386 16.17 8.26 -9.23
CA ASP A 386 16.27 7.54 -7.95
C ASP A 386 17.71 7.36 -7.49
N VAL A 387 18.60 6.92 -8.38
CA VAL A 387 20.01 6.69 -8.08
C VAL A 387 20.71 8.01 -7.72
N VAL A 388 20.60 9.02 -8.59
CA VAL A 388 21.27 10.32 -8.39
C VAL A 388 20.76 10.99 -7.11
N ALA A 389 19.46 11.03 -6.89
CA ALA A 389 18.90 11.66 -5.70
C ALA A 389 19.22 10.88 -4.43
N THR A 390 19.22 9.54 -4.47
CA THR A 390 19.62 8.72 -3.30
C THR A 390 21.09 8.90 -2.96
N VAL A 391 21.98 8.93 -3.95
CA VAL A 391 23.40 9.24 -3.76
C VAL A 391 23.58 10.65 -3.20
N ALA A 392 22.86 11.65 -3.74
CA ALA A 392 22.90 13.02 -3.23
C ALA A 392 22.41 13.11 -1.76
N ILE A 393 21.33 12.38 -1.40
CA ILE A 393 20.86 12.28 -0.01
C ILE A 393 21.93 11.65 0.88
N ALA A 394 22.53 10.55 0.46
CA ALA A 394 23.57 9.86 1.21
C ALA A 394 24.79 10.77 1.47
N PHE A 395 25.23 11.51 0.45
CA PHE A 395 26.36 12.45 0.58
C PHE A 395 26.02 13.67 1.45
N LYS A 396 24.87 14.32 1.20
CA LYS A 396 24.46 15.54 1.92
C LYS A 396 24.33 15.29 3.41
N TRP A 397 23.75 14.17 3.81
CA TRP A 397 23.51 13.81 5.21
C TRP A 397 24.43 12.69 5.73
N ARG A 398 25.62 12.51 5.09
CA ARG A 398 26.57 11.47 5.47
C ARG A 398 26.92 11.44 6.97
N ARG A 399 27.09 12.61 7.60
CA ARG A 399 27.40 12.72 9.04
C ARG A 399 26.23 12.26 9.95
N ALA A 400 25.01 12.27 9.46
CA ALA A 400 23.85 11.81 10.21
C ALA A 400 23.66 10.29 10.14
N PHE A 401 24.15 9.66 9.07
CA PHE A 401 24.04 8.21 8.85
C PHE A 401 25.30 7.43 9.24
N TRP A 402 26.47 8.07 9.11
CA TRP A 402 27.79 7.48 9.39
C TRP A 402 28.58 8.46 10.27
N PRO A 403 28.26 8.49 11.59
CA PRO A 403 28.97 9.33 12.56
C PRO A 403 30.41 8.86 12.78
#